data_dd328a4c11132b215a9c2f8725daf20a
#
_entry.id   dd328a4c11132b215a9c2f8725daf20a
#
_cell.length_a   1.000
_cell.length_b   1.000
_cell.length_c   1.000
_cell.angle_alpha   90.00
_cell.angle_beta   90.00
_cell.angle_gamma   90.00
#
_symmetry.space_group_name_H-M   'P 1'
#
loop_
_entity.id
_entity.type
_entity.pdbx_description
1 polymer ?
#
loop_
_entity_poly.entity_id
_entity_poly.type
_entity_poly.pdbx_seq_one_letter_code
_entity_poly.pdbx_strand_id
1 'polypeptide(L)'
;MTYNFDEIIDRRHTNALNTDGFRGYIFHAGPEKVFAFKDEEFVRMWVADMEFAVAPEILDALRARIDRRIFGYTGLYDDEYYRTFSKWCSDHYDWSFPKEQLCVSPGIIPALYQLTETLCGPDEKVLLNTPAYGYFLHAAEYAGVDVLTSPLHKKADGTFEVDYEDFERKCADPACKLVFWCNPHNPTGRMWTEEELRRVAAIIEKYNLWVVSDEIHCDLIRCGRHHIPMAKVMDCYPKLITCMAPTKTFNMAGLAFSNIIIRDPALRARFQERDKLFGMVNPMSLTAAQAAYSRGGAWHEALKQYLDENFAFVKAF
;
A
#
# COMPACT_ATOMS: atom_id res chain seq x y z
N MET A 1 22.41 -16.94 -0.31
CA MET A 1 22.93 -15.91 -1.23
C MET A 1 23.14 -14.64 -0.43
N THR A 2 24.19 -13.90 -0.68
CA THR A 2 24.37 -12.56 -0.09
C THR A 2 23.78 -11.56 -1.07
N TYR A 3 22.76 -10.81 -0.65
CA TYR A 3 22.17 -9.74 -1.46
C TYR A 3 23.05 -8.49 -1.35
N ASN A 4 23.24 -7.80 -2.47
CA ASN A 4 24.04 -6.57 -2.51
C ASN A 4 23.12 -5.35 -2.61
N PHE A 5 22.91 -4.65 -1.49
CA PHE A 5 22.13 -3.42 -1.44
C PHE A 5 22.99 -2.16 -1.66
N ASP A 6 24.32 -2.30 -1.78
CA ASP A 6 25.24 -1.20 -2.07
C ASP A 6 25.49 -1.03 -3.58
N GLU A 7 24.86 -1.87 -4.42
CA GLU A 7 24.98 -1.75 -5.87
C GLU A 7 24.34 -0.44 -6.35
N ILE A 8 25.13 0.36 -7.07
CA ILE A 8 24.65 1.59 -7.69
C ILE A 8 24.05 1.27 -9.05
N ILE A 9 22.72 1.42 -9.16
CA ILE A 9 21.99 1.18 -10.39
C ILE A 9 21.67 2.51 -11.05
N ASP A 10 22.18 2.73 -12.26
CA ASP A 10 21.86 3.93 -13.03
C ASP A 10 20.44 3.84 -13.60
N ARG A 11 19.57 4.75 -13.16
CA ARG A 11 18.17 4.84 -13.59
C ARG A 11 17.91 5.98 -14.57
N ARG A 12 18.95 6.71 -14.99
CA ARG A 12 18.82 7.79 -15.97
C ARG A 12 18.43 7.24 -17.34
N HIS A 13 17.62 7.99 -18.07
CA HIS A 13 17.10 7.62 -19.40
C HIS A 13 16.24 6.35 -19.42
N THR A 14 15.62 6.02 -18.29
CA THR A 14 14.66 4.91 -18.16
C THR A 14 13.22 5.40 -18.03
N ASN A 15 12.99 6.72 -18.10
CA ASN A 15 11.72 7.38 -17.76
C ASN A 15 11.29 7.13 -16.31
N ALA A 16 12.22 6.83 -15.42
CA ALA A 16 11.92 6.63 -14.01
C ALA A 16 11.46 7.97 -13.39
N LEU A 17 10.28 7.94 -12.77
CA LEU A 17 9.67 9.10 -12.14
C LEU A 17 10.60 9.75 -11.11
N ASN A 18 11.30 8.93 -10.33
CA ASN A 18 12.25 9.35 -9.32
C ASN A 18 13.48 10.06 -9.89
N THR A 19 13.92 9.70 -11.09
CA THR A 19 15.18 10.16 -11.70
C THR A 19 14.95 11.13 -12.85
N ASP A 20 14.12 10.75 -13.84
CA ASP A 20 13.93 11.54 -15.03
C ASP A 20 12.72 12.48 -14.92
N GLY A 21 11.72 12.10 -14.10
CA GLY A 21 10.46 12.82 -13.96
C GLY A 21 10.37 13.77 -12.76
N PHE A 22 11.37 13.82 -11.89
CA PHE A 22 11.25 14.48 -10.59
C PHE A 22 11.01 15.99 -10.67
N ARG A 23 11.55 16.69 -11.69
CA ARG A 23 11.37 18.13 -11.85
C ARG A 23 9.88 18.51 -11.96
N GLY A 24 9.16 17.84 -12.85
CA GLY A 24 7.73 18.06 -13.03
C GLY A 24 6.90 17.51 -11.89
N TYR A 25 7.20 16.30 -11.44
CA TYR A 25 6.37 15.59 -10.46
C TYR A 25 6.54 16.11 -9.03
N ILE A 26 7.78 16.36 -8.59
CA ILE A 26 8.06 16.79 -7.20
C ILE A 26 8.01 18.32 -7.07
N PHE A 27 8.64 19.02 -8.03
CA PHE A 27 8.80 20.47 -7.93
C PHE A 27 7.80 21.27 -8.79
N HIS A 28 6.91 20.57 -9.52
CA HIS A 28 5.96 21.18 -10.45
C HIS A 28 6.64 22.22 -11.38
N ALA A 29 7.87 21.91 -11.81
CA ALA A 29 8.74 22.80 -12.52
C ALA A 29 8.78 22.43 -14.01
N GLY A 30 8.64 23.45 -14.87
CA GLY A 30 8.91 23.32 -16.29
C GLY A 30 10.42 23.24 -16.59
N PRO A 31 10.78 22.95 -17.85
CA PRO A 31 12.17 22.80 -18.26
C PRO A 31 13.01 24.08 -18.08
N GLU A 32 12.36 25.24 -18.04
CA GLU A 32 12.97 26.55 -17.84
C GLU A 32 13.38 26.84 -16.39
N LYS A 33 12.87 26.06 -15.43
CA LYS A 33 13.17 26.26 -14.01
C LYS A 33 14.63 25.93 -13.71
N VAL A 34 15.38 26.94 -13.27
CA VAL A 34 16.77 26.77 -12.81
C VAL A 34 16.76 26.43 -11.33
N PHE A 35 17.46 25.36 -10.97
CA PHE A 35 17.74 25.00 -9.58
C PHE A 35 19.15 25.43 -9.18
N ALA A 36 19.36 25.59 -7.87
CA ALA A 36 20.69 25.93 -7.34
C ALA A 36 21.72 24.78 -7.48
N PHE A 37 21.23 23.55 -7.69
CA PHE A 37 22.01 22.34 -7.84
C PHE A 37 21.74 21.69 -9.19
N LYS A 38 22.71 20.96 -9.71
CA LYS A 38 22.55 20.08 -10.85
C LYS A 38 21.70 18.87 -10.48
N ASP A 39 21.10 18.19 -11.45
CA ASP A 39 20.21 17.05 -11.21
C ASP A 39 20.90 15.89 -10.49
N GLU A 40 22.18 15.65 -10.77
CA GLU A 40 23.01 14.65 -10.12
C GLU A 40 23.44 14.99 -8.69
N GLU A 41 23.28 16.24 -8.27
CA GLU A 41 23.62 16.71 -6.91
C GLU A 41 22.45 16.58 -5.93
N PHE A 42 21.23 16.27 -6.43
CA PHE A 42 20.08 16.04 -5.57
C PHE A 42 20.18 14.70 -4.85
N VAL A 43 20.06 14.71 -3.54
CA VAL A 43 19.83 13.50 -2.74
C VAL A 43 18.33 13.19 -2.81
N ARG A 44 17.98 12.18 -3.59
CA ARG A 44 16.60 11.79 -3.81
C ARG A 44 16.03 11.04 -2.61
N MET A 45 15.07 11.67 -1.92
CA MET A 45 14.35 11.09 -0.78
C MET A 45 12.83 11.23 -0.95
N TRP A 46 12.38 11.28 -2.20
CA TRP A 46 10.99 11.37 -2.61
C TRP A 46 10.60 10.13 -3.42
N VAL A 47 9.29 9.91 -3.58
CA VAL A 47 8.72 8.74 -4.27
C VAL A 47 9.16 7.43 -3.60
N ALA A 48 8.23 6.65 -3.11
CA ALA A 48 8.53 5.44 -2.34
C ALA A 48 8.82 4.22 -3.25
N ASP A 49 9.75 4.35 -4.19
CA ASP A 49 10.52 3.26 -4.78
C ASP A 49 11.98 3.33 -4.27
N MET A 50 12.63 2.19 -4.21
CA MET A 50 13.96 2.07 -3.63
C MET A 50 15.04 2.16 -4.72
N GLU A 51 16.28 2.46 -4.32
CA GLU A 51 17.45 2.40 -5.21
C GLU A 51 18.05 0.97 -5.32
N PHE A 52 17.47 -0.02 -4.66
CA PHE A 52 17.95 -1.40 -4.62
C PHE A 52 17.40 -2.24 -5.78
N ALA A 53 18.24 -3.17 -6.26
CA ALA A 53 17.78 -4.18 -7.21
C ALA A 53 16.62 -5.00 -6.63
N VAL A 54 15.65 -5.34 -7.48
CA VAL A 54 14.60 -6.31 -7.16
C VAL A 54 15.22 -7.67 -6.83
N ALA A 55 14.60 -8.42 -5.93
CA ALA A 55 15.07 -9.74 -5.53
C ALA A 55 15.41 -10.64 -6.75
N PRO A 56 16.58 -11.31 -6.77
CA PRO A 56 16.97 -12.17 -7.90
C PRO A 56 15.93 -13.23 -8.24
N GLU A 57 15.25 -13.77 -7.25
CA GLU A 57 14.20 -14.77 -7.40
C GLU A 57 13.00 -14.25 -8.21
N ILE A 58 12.71 -12.96 -8.11
CA ILE A 58 11.67 -12.30 -8.91
C ILE A 58 12.17 -12.09 -10.34
N LEU A 59 13.41 -11.62 -10.51
CA LEU A 59 14.00 -11.42 -11.83
C LEU A 59 14.08 -12.74 -12.61
N ASP A 60 14.44 -13.84 -11.97
CA ASP A 60 14.53 -15.16 -12.60
C ASP A 60 13.15 -15.68 -13.02
N ALA A 61 12.12 -15.43 -12.20
CA ALA A 61 10.75 -15.75 -12.57
C ALA A 61 10.27 -14.94 -13.79
N LEU A 62 10.60 -13.66 -13.83
CA LEU A 62 10.26 -12.79 -14.96
C LEU A 62 10.98 -13.24 -16.25
N ARG A 63 12.27 -13.59 -16.19
CA ARG A 63 13.04 -14.13 -17.32
C ARG A 63 12.40 -15.41 -17.84
N ALA A 64 12.10 -16.35 -16.93
CA ALA A 64 11.42 -17.60 -17.31
C ALA A 64 10.03 -17.36 -17.93
N ARG A 65 9.32 -16.31 -17.50
CA ARG A 65 8.04 -15.93 -18.12
C ARG A 65 8.24 -15.35 -19.52
N ILE A 66 9.27 -14.52 -19.73
CA ILE A 66 9.64 -13.96 -21.04
C ILE A 66 9.99 -15.09 -22.02
N ASP A 67 10.72 -16.11 -21.57
CA ASP A 67 11.15 -17.25 -22.40
C ASP A 67 9.97 -18.10 -22.91
N ARG A 68 8.78 -17.98 -22.32
CA ARG A 68 7.54 -18.58 -22.88
C ARG A 68 7.02 -17.84 -24.12
N ARG A 69 7.47 -16.63 -24.39
CA ARG A 69 7.24 -15.82 -25.60
C ARG A 69 5.78 -15.53 -25.95
N ILE A 70 4.84 -15.73 -25.02
CA ILE A 70 3.41 -15.45 -25.19
C ILE A 70 2.92 -14.66 -23.98
N PHE A 71 2.37 -13.47 -24.24
CA PHE A 71 1.82 -12.54 -23.24
C PHE A 71 0.32 -12.36 -23.48
N GLY A 72 -0.40 -13.48 -23.56
CA GLY A 72 -1.85 -13.48 -23.75
C GLY A 72 -2.61 -13.08 -22.48
N TYR A 73 -3.92 -12.98 -22.61
CA TYR A 73 -4.82 -12.67 -21.51
C TYR A 73 -4.63 -13.64 -20.35
N THR A 74 -4.49 -13.10 -19.16
CA THR A 74 -4.14 -13.84 -17.95
C THR A 74 -5.12 -13.48 -16.82
N GLY A 75 -5.43 -14.47 -15.98
CA GLY A 75 -6.27 -14.30 -14.80
C GLY A 75 -5.87 -15.29 -13.70
N LEU A 76 -6.54 -15.22 -12.57
CA LEU A 76 -6.35 -16.14 -11.45
C LEU A 76 -7.31 -17.32 -11.61
N TYR A 77 -6.90 -18.33 -12.37
CA TYR A 77 -7.73 -19.51 -12.67
C TYR A 77 -7.53 -20.68 -11.73
N ASP A 78 -6.41 -20.71 -11.01
CA ASP A 78 -6.09 -21.72 -10.01
C ASP A 78 -5.92 -21.11 -8.61
N ASP A 79 -5.63 -21.96 -7.64
CA ASP A 79 -5.45 -21.52 -6.24
C ASP A 79 -3.99 -21.17 -5.89
N GLU A 80 -3.08 -21.23 -6.85
CA GLU A 80 -1.65 -21.12 -6.55
C GLU A 80 -1.30 -19.75 -5.97
N TYR A 81 -1.79 -18.69 -6.61
CA TYR A 81 -1.54 -17.32 -6.10
C TYR A 81 -2.18 -17.11 -4.72
N TYR A 82 -3.44 -17.52 -4.53
CA TYR A 82 -4.11 -17.41 -3.24
C TYR A 82 -3.33 -18.14 -2.14
N ARG A 83 -2.96 -19.42 -2.38
CA ARG A 83 -2.17 -20.19 -1.40
C ARG A 83 -0.85 -19.51 -1.06
N THR A 84 -0.17 -18.95 -2.05
CA THR A 84 1.10 -18.24 -1.86
C THR A 84 0.92 -16.99 -1.01
N PHE A 85 -0.04 -16.14 -1.35
CA PHE A 85 -0.27 -14.90 -0.61
C PHE A 85 -0.87 -15.16 0.77
N SER A 86 -1.83 -16.08 0.90
CA SER A 86 -2.40 -16.46 2.20
C SER A 86 -1.34 -17.06 3.14
N LYS A 87 -0.41 -17.86 2.59
CA LYS A 87 0.74 -18.35 3.38
C LYS A 87 1.64 -17.23 3.84
N TRP A 88 1.94 -16.24 2.99
CA TRP A 88 2.69 -15.05 3.39
C TRP A 88 2.01 -14.32 4.56
N CYS A 89 0.72 -14.09 4.46
CA CYS A 89 -0.05 -13.44 5.52
C CYS A 89 -0.07 -14.25 6.83
N SER A 90 -0.19 -15.59 6.72
CA SER A 90 -0.12 -16.47 7.89
C SER A 90 1.25 -16.45 8.56
N ASP A 91 2.32 -16.54 7.77
CA ASP A 91 3.68 -16.63 8.30
C ASP A 91 4.16 -15.30 8.92
N HIS A 92 3.75 -14.14 8.36
CA HIS A 92 4.25 -12.82 8.75
C HIS A 92 3.34 -12.07 9.72
N TYR A 93 2.03 -12.32 9.66
CA TYR A 93 1.03 -11.57 10.44
C TYR A 93 0.14 -12.46 11.31
N ASP A 94 0.33 -13.79 11.28
CA ASP A 94 -0.58 -14.74 11.95
C ASP A 94 -2.04 -14.44 11.60
N TRP A 95 -2.30 -14.24 10.30
CA TRP A 95 -3.60 -13.90 9.75
C TRP A 95 -3.89 -14.67 8.47
N SER A 96 -5.13 -15.14 8.36
CA SER A 96 -5.64 -15.83 7.17
C SER A 96 -7.04 -15.34 6.83
N PHE A 97 -7.43 -15.55 5.58
CA PHE A 97 -8.74 -15.16 5.07
C PHE A 97 -9.21 -16.17 4.01
N PRO A 98 -10.55 -16.32 3.80
CA PRO A 98 -11.10 -17.20 2.77
C PRO A 98 -10.73 -16.75 1.35
N LYS A 99 -10.50 -17.72 0.45
CA LYS A 99 -10.11 -17.46 -0.94
C LYS A 99 -11.04 -16.48 -1.66
N GLU A 100 -12.32 -16.65 -1.47
CA GLU A 100 -13.36 -15.84 -2.11
C GLU A 100 -13.29 -14.35 -1.74
N GLN A 101 -12.63 -13.99 -0.64
CA GLN A 101 -12.44 -12.59 -0.25
C GLN A 101 -11.32 -11.90 -1.03
N LEU A 102 -10.44 -12.65 -1.69
CA LEU A 102 -9.33 -12.08 -2.45
C LEU A 102 -9.79 -11.57 -3.81
N CYS A 103 -9.63 -10.28 -4.01
CA CYS A 103 -9.64 -9.61 -5.30
C CYS A 103 -8.23 -9.09 -5.61
N VAL A 104 -7.93 -8.86 -6.87
CA VAL A 104 -6.68 -8.23 -7.32
C VAL A 104 -6.98 -6.96 -8.10
N SER A 105 -6.07 -6.00 -8.04
CA SER A 105 -6.19 -4.73 -8.76
C SER A 105 -4.82 -4.33 -9.31
N PRO A 106 -4.73 -3.52 -10.37
CA PRO A 106 -3.46 -3.02 -10.89
C PRO A 106 -2.73 -2.06 -9.95
N GLY A 107 -3.26 -1.84 -8.76
CA GLY A 107 -2.65 -1.04 -7.70
C GLY A 107 -3.66 -0.69 -6.63
N ILE A 108 -3.19 -0.26 -5.46
CA ILE A 108 -4.10 0.18 -4.38
C ILE A 108 -4.81 1.49 -4.79
N ILE A 109 -4.12 2.42 -5.45
CA ILE A 109 -4.75 3.68 -5.88
C ILE A 109 -5.99 3.43 -6.77
N PRO A 110 -5.94 2.64 -7.86
CA PRO A 110 -7.14 2.29 -8.62
C PRO A 110 -8.24 1.65 -7.77
N ALA A 111 -7.86 0.80 -6.82
CA ALA A 111 -8.84 0.20 -5.90
C ALA A 111 -9.49 1.24 -4.98
N LEU A 112 -8.74 2.21 -4.45
CA LEU A 112 -9.28 3.30 -3.63
C LEU A 112 -10.34 4.11 -4.40
N TYR A 113 -10.04 4.48 -5.65
CA TYR A 113 -10.99 5.20 -6.51
C TYR A 113 -12.26 4.39 -6.72
N GLN A 114 -12.11 3.13 -7.11
CA GLN A 114 -13.24 2.24 -7.35
C GLN A 114 -14.10 2.01 -6.10
N LEU A 115 -13.46 1.79 -4.94
CA LEU A 115 -14.15 1.58 -3.67
C LEU A 115 -14.90 2.84 -3.24
N THR A 116 -14.29 4.01 -3.37
CA THR A 116 -14.94 5.28 -3.01
C THR A 116 -16.19 5.53 -3.83
N GLU A 117 -16.11 5.44 -5.17
CA GLU A 117 -17.28 5.58 -6.06
C GLU A 117 -18.36 4.50 -5.82
N THR A 118 -17.93 3.32 -5.35
CA THR A 118 -18.87 2.22 -5.11
C THR A 118 -19.59 2.37 -3.78
N LEU A 119 -18.94 2.93 -2.77
CA LEU A 119 -19.43 2.99 -1.39
C LEU A 119 -20.08 4.31 -1.03
N CYS A 120 -19.65 5.42 -1.64
CA CYS A 120 -20.12 6.76 -1.26
C CYS A 120 -21.01 7.35 -2.33
N GLY A 121 -22.17 7.87 -1.89
CA GLY A 121 -23.03 8.74 -2.69
C GLY A 121 -22.63 10.21 -2.58
N PRO A 122 -23.26 11.11 -3.36
CA PRO A 122 -22.86 12.52 -3.47
C PRO A 122 -22.97 13.32 -2.16
N ASP A 123 -23.84 12.89 -1.23
CA ASP A 123 -24.04 13.55 0.07
C ASP A 123 -23.30 12.85 1.21
N GLU A 124 -22.51 11.81 0.89
CA GLU A 124 -21.73 11.06 1.86
C GLU A 124 -20.28 11.55 1.88
N LYS A 125 -19.56 11.25 2.95
CA LYS A 125 -18.20 11.74 3.20
C LYS A 125 -17.23 10.62 3.50
N VAL A 126 -15.97 10.88 3.14
CA VAL A 126 -14.82 10.04 3.51
C VAL A 126 -14.11 10.68 4.69
N LEU A 127 -13.76 9.90 5.71
CA LEU A 127 -12.93 10.32 6.84
C LEU A 127 -11.50 9.82 6.67
N LEU A 128 -10.54 10.69 6.90
CA LEU A 128 -9.12 10.36 6.95
C LEU A 128 -8.38 11.12 8.05
N ASN A 129 -7.31 10.51 8.57
CA ASN A 129 -6.40 11.19 9.48
C ASN A 129 -5.40 12.05 8.70
N THR A 130 -5.03 13.20 9.25
CA THR A 130 -3.98 14.06 8.66
C THR A 130 -2.79 14.19 9.61
N PRO A 131 -1.54 14.31 9.05
CA PRO A 131 -1.21 14.31 7.62
C PRO A 131 -1.56 12.96 6.97
N ALA A 132 -1.92 12.96 5.69
CA ALA A 132 -2.38 11.77 4.97
C ALA A 132 -1.61 11.56 3.67
N TYR A 133 -1.68 10.34 3.15
CA TYR A 133 -1.27 10.07 1.78
C TYR A 133 -2.24 10.79 0.80
N GLY A 134 -1.69 11.62 -0.09
CA GLY A 134 -2.49 12.52 -0.94
C GLY A 134 -3.55 11.82 -1.79
N TYR A 135 -3.32 10.59 -2.20
CA TYR A 135 -4.29 9.85 -3.01
C TYR A 135 -5.57 9.42 -2.27
N PHE A 136 -5.60 9.49 -0.95
CA PHE A 136 -6.87 9.36 -0.22
C PHE A 136 -7.80 10.55 -0.50
N LEU A 137 -7.22 11.76 -0.52
CA LEU A 137 -7.97 12.96 -0.90
C LEU A 137 -8.40 12.89 -2.37
N HIS A 138 -7.47 12.54 -3.28
CA HIS A 138 -7.79 12.44 -4.70
C HIS A 138 -8.86 11.39 -5.00
N ALA A 139 -8.95 10.29 -4.25
CA ALA A 139 -10.00 9.30 -4.42
C ALA A 139 -11.40 9.88 -4.06
N ALA A 140 -11.48 10.70 -3.01
CA ALA A 140 -12.70 11.40 -2.65
C ALA A 140 -13.07 12.48 -3.68
N GLU A 141 -12.11 13.30 -4.09
CA GLU A 141 -12.30 14.32 -5.13
C GLU A 141 -12.80 13.71 -6.46
N TYR A 142 -12.21 12.59 -6.87
CA TYR A 142 -12.61 11.89 -8.09
C TYR A 142 -14.04 11.36 -8.01
N ALA A 143 -14.44 10.85 -6.85
CA ALA A 143 -15.80 10.39 -6.60
C ALA A 143 -16.81 11.54 -6.38
N GLY A 144 -16.33 12.78 -6.28
CA GLY A 144 -17.18 13.95 -6.02
C GLY A 144 -17.76 13.98 -4.62
N VAL A 145 -17.07 13.40 -3.62
CA VAL A 145 -17.53 13.34 -2.23
C VAL A 145 -16.64 14.19 -1.32
N ASP A 146 -17.25 14.75 -0.29
CA ASP A 146 -16.55 15.58 0.69
C ASP A 146 -15.64 14.76 1.62
N VAL A 147 -14.63 15.43 2.17
CA VAL A 147 -13.67 14.83 3.09
C VAL A 147 -13.81 15.41 4.49
N LEU A 148 -13.93 14.53 5.47
CA LEU A 148 -13.74 14.82 6.88
C LEU A 148 -12.28 14.53 7.24
N THR A 149 -11.65 15.42 7.97
CA THR A 149 -10.28 15.22 8.47
C THR A 149 -10.27 15.16 9.99
N SER A 150 -9.52 14.19 10.52
CA SER A 150 -9.20 14.09 11.94
C SER A 150 -7.67 14.17 12.10
N PRO A 151 -7.13 15.34 12.50
CA PRO A 151 -5.70 15.53 12.62
C PRO A 151 -5.10 14.61 13.69
N LEU A 152 -3.99 13.98 13.37
CA LEU A 152 -3.18 13.29 14.36
C LEU A 152 -2.48 14.30 15.26
N HIS A 153 -2.44 14.04 16.54
CA HIS A 153 -1.74 14.87 17.51
C HIS A 153 -0.23 14.56 17.48
N LYS A 154 0.61 15.57 17.19
CA LYS A 154 2.07 15.44 17.22
C LYS A 154 2.56 15.68 18.65
N LYS A 155 3.21 14.67 19.24
CA LYS A 155 3.79 14.74 20.58
C LYS A 155 5.14 15.46 20.60
N ALA A 156 5.58 15.82 21.80
CA ALA A 156 6.86 16.52 22.01
C ALA A 156 8.08 15.69 21.54
N ASP A 157 7.98 14.36 21.56
CA ASP A 157 9.02 13.45 21.05
C ASP A 157 9.01 13.27 19.53
N GLY A 158 8.12 13.99 18.84
CA GLY A 158 7.96 13.93 17.38
C GLY A 158 7.08 12.79 16.88
N THR A 159 6.63 11.89 17.74
CA THR A 159 5.68 10.84 17.38
C THR A 159 4.26 11.39 17.24
N PHE A 160 3.39 10.59 16.62
CA PHE A 160 1.99 10.98 16.38
C PHE A 160 1.04 10.02 17.11
N GLU A 161 -0.09 10.51 17.55
CA GLU A 161 -1.17 9.71 18.14
C GLU A 161 -2.53 10.15 17.59
N VAL A 162 -3.52 9.28 17.72
CA VAL A 162 -4.90 9.53 17.30
C VAL A 162 -5.58 10.45 18.32
N ASP A 163 -6.20 11.52 17.85
CA ASP A 163 -7.19 12.26 18.64
C ASP A 163 -8.51 11.49 18.60
N TYR A 164 -8.71 10.63 19.56
CA TYR A 164 -9.88 9.74 19.59
C TYR A 164 -11.20 10.48 19.79
N GLU A 165 -11.20 11.62 20.46
CA GLU A 165 -12.41 12.42 20.66
C GLU A 165 -12.83 13.07 19.34
N ASP A 166 -11.87 13.66 18.62
CA ASP A 166 -12.13 14.23 17.30
C ASP A 166 -12.48 13.15 16.28
N PHE A 167 -11.75 12.03 16.27
CA PHE A 167 -12.02 10.91 15.37
C PHE A 167 -13.44 10.35 15.59
N GLU A 168 -13.85 10.11 16.82
CA GLU A 168 -15.19 9.62 17.14
C GLU A 168 -16.27 10.63 16.75
N ARG A 169 -16.05 11.91 17.02
CA ARG A 169 -16.96 12.98 16.62
C ARG A 169 -17.17 13.04 15.10
N LYS A 170 -16.10 12.81 14.32
CA LYS A 170 -16.16 12.74 12.86
C LYS A 170 -16.85 11.46 12.36
N CYS A 171 -16.61 10.33 13.01
CA CYS A 171 -17.33 9.09 12.72
C CYS A 171 -18.84 9.21 13.02
N ALA A 172 -19.22 10.05 13.99
CA ALA A 172 -20.62 10.29 14.34
C ALA A 172 -21.35 11.24 13.36
N ASP A 173 -20.65 11.89 12.42
CA ASP A 173 -21.29 12.69 11.37
C ASP A 173 -22.18 11.75 10.54
N PRO A 174 -23.51 12.02 10.42
CA PRO A 174 -24.43 11.15 9.68
C PRO A 174 -24.07 11.01 8.20
N ALA A 175 -23.31 11.93 7.64
CA ALA A 175 -22.77 11.83 6.29
C ALA A 175 -21.48 11.00 6.19
N CYS A 176 -20.80 10.69 7.30
CA CYS A 176 -19.60 9.87 7.28
C CYS A 176 -19.95 8.45 6.84
N LYS A 177 -19.33 7.97 5.78
CA LYS A 177 -19.60 6.65 5.20
C LYS A 177 -18.40 5.72 5.19
N LEU A 178 -17.26 6.26 4.85
CA LEU A 178 -16.02 5.52 4.60
C LEU A 178 -14.87 6.12 5.40
N VAL A 179 -14.08 5.27 6.03
CA VAL A 179 -12.83 5.64 6.68
C VAL A 179 -11.67 5.09 5.87
N PHE A 180 -10.71 5.94 5.48
CA PHE A 180 -9.40 5.50 5.03
C PHE A 180 -8.47 5.43 6.23
N TRP A 181 -8.02 4.22 6.54
CA TRP A 181 -7.08 3.94 7.61
C TRP A 181 -5.75 3.45 7.05
N CYS A 182 -4.65 4.15 7.32
CA CYS A 182 -3.31 3.78 6.85
C CYS A 182 -2.55 3.04 7.96
N ASN A 183 -2.13 1.81 7.71
CA ASN A 183 -1.53 0.93 8.70
C ASN A 183 -0.43 0.00 8.10
N PRO A 184 0.87 0.28 8.27
CA PRO A 184 1.50 1.43 8.96
C PRO A 184 1.19 2.77 8.29
N HIS A 185 1.29 3.85 9.05
CA HIS A 185 0.80 5.16 8.63
C HIS A 185 1.82 5.93 7.78
N ASN A 186 1.44 6.28 6.58
CA ASN A 186 2.16 7.21 5.70
C ASN A 186 1.46 8.59 5.71
N PRO A 187 2.15 9.72 5.98
CA PRO A 187 3.60 9.90 5.94
C PRO A 187 4.32 9.86 7.31
N THR A 188 3.65 9.64 8.42
CA THR A 188 4.28 9.77 9.73
C THR A 188 5.23 8.64 10.12
N GLY A 189 5.21 7.51 9.39
CA GLY A 189 5.97 6.32 9.72
C GLY A 189 5.47 5.58 10.97
N ARG A 190 4.27 5.92 11.45
CA ARG A 190 3.67 5.32 12.65
C ARG A 190 3.24 3.89 12.39
N MET A 191 3.69 2.99 13.24
CA MET A 191 3.14 1.65 13.39
C MET A 191 2.21 1.65 14.59
N TRP A 192 0.94 1.33 14.38
CA TRP A 192 -0.07 1.34 15.44
C TRP A 192 0.07 0.12 16.35
N THR A 193 -0.15 0.32 17.64
CA THR A 193 -0.25 -0.78 18.61
C THR A 193 -1.60 -1.48 18.48
N GLU A 194 -1.70 -2.70 19.00
CA GLU A 194 -2.96 -3.44 19.01
C GLU A 194 -4.05 -2.70 19.79
N GLU A 195 -3.69 -2.05 20.90
CA GLU A 195 -4.63 -1.25 21.69
C GLU A 195 -5.18 -0.07 20.89
N GLU A 196 -4.31 0.67 20.16
CA GLU A 196 -4.73 1.77 19.29
C GLU A 196 -5.65 1.29 18.18
N LEU A 197 -5.30 0.18 17.53
CA LEU A 197 -6.14 -0.40 16.47
C LEU A 197 -7.49 -0.86 17.01
N ARG A 198 -7.55 -1.51 18.17
CA ARG A 198 -8.81 -1.93 18.81
C ARG A 198 -9.69 -0.75 19.16
N ARG A 199 -9.10 0.33 19.65
CA ARG A 199 -9.84 1.54 19.98
C ARG A 199 -10.45 2.22 18.74
N VAL A 200 -9.69 2.31 17.66
CA VAL A 200 -10.17 2.82 16.37
C VAL A 200 -11.25 1.90 15.79
N ALA A 201 -11.02 0.58 15.82
CA ALA A 201 -11.98 -0.41 15.37
C ALA A 201 -13.33 -0.28 16.10
N ALA A 202 -13.31 -0.16 17.42
CA ALA A 202 -14.52 -0.01 18.23
C ALA A 202 -15.34 1.25 17.85
N ILE A 203 -14.66 2.36 17.53
CA ILE A 203 -15.32 3.58 17.07
C ILE A 203 -15.95 3.33 15.69
N ILE A 204 -15.21 2.78 14.73
CA ILE A 204 -15.70 2.50 13.37
C ILE A 204 -16.93 1.57 13.41
N GLU A 205 -16.87 0.49 14.21
CA GLU A 205 -17.95 -0.47 14.38
C GLU A 205 -19.18 0.15 15.04
N LYS A 206 -18.99 1.00 16.06
CA LYS A 206 -20.06 1.72 16.76
C LYS A 206 -20.93 2.53 15.79
N TYR A 207 -20.31 3.16 14.81
CA TYR A 207 -21.02 3.98 13.81
C TYR A 207 -21.26 3.24 12.50
N ASN A 208 -20.97 1.93 12.45
CA ASN A 208 -21.27 1.04 11.31
C ASN A 208 -20.71 1.54 9.97
N LEU A 209 -19.50 2.09 9.98
CA LEU A 209 -18.84 2.69 8.82
C LEU A 209 -18.09 1.64 7.98
N TRP A 210 -17.95 1.90 6.70
CA TRP A 210 -16.96 1.19 5.89
C TRP A 210 -15.55 1.62 6.27
N VAL A 211 -14.60 0.71 6.21
CA VAL A 211 -13.19 1.02 6.39
C VAL A 211 -12.34 0.33 5.34
N VAL A 212 -11.51 1.12 4.67
CA VAL A 212 -10.42 0.65 3.84
C VAL A 212 -9.13 0.82 4.64
N SER A 213 -8.55 -0.30 5.06
CA SER A 213 -7.24 -0.36 5.69
C SER A 213 -6.17 -0.50 4.61
N ASP A 214 -5.46 0.60 4.33
CA ASP A 214 -4.30 0.58 3.44
C ASP A 214 -3.08 0.09 4.19
N GLU A 215 -2.68 -1.14 3.91
CA GLU A 215 -1.58 -1.84 4.56
C GLU A 215 -0.41 -2.09 3.61
N ILE A 216 -0.24 -1.25 2.57
CA ILE A 216 0.82 -1.41 1.55
C ILE A 216 2.24 -1.41 2.13
N HIS A 217 2.43 -0.83 3.31
CA HIS A 217 3.73 -0.73 3.99
C HIS A 217 3.94 -1.81 5.07
N CYS A 218 3.04 -2.79 5.19
CA CYS A 218 3.01 -3.77 6.27
C CYS A 218 4.30 -4.61 6.41
N ASP A 219 5.01 -4.86 5.32
CA ASP A 219 6.25 -5.62 5.32
C ASP A 219 7.50 -4.77 5.65
N LEU A 220 7.45 -3.44 5.44
CA LEU A 220 8.59 -2.55 5.61
C LEU A 220 8.65 -1.96 7.02
N ILE A 221 8.66 -2.83 8.01
CA ILE A 221 8.74 -2.47 9.43
C ILE A 221 10.11 -2.84 10.01
N ARG A 222 10.50 -2.13 11.08
CA ARG A 222 11.77 -2.33 11.76
C ARG A 222 11.93 -3.75 12.29
N CYS A 223 13.16 -4.27 12.28
CA CYS A 223 13.48 -5.59 12.83
C CYS A 223 12.99 -5.73 14.29
N GLY A 224 12.51 -6.92 14.62
CA GLY A 224 11.96 -7.20 15.95
C GLY A 224 10.56 -6.62 16.23
N ARG A 225 9.94 -5.97 15.24
CA ARG A 225 8.54 -5.53 15.30
C ARG A 225 7.68 -6.33 14.35
N HIS A 226 6.38 -6.41 14.65
CA HIS A 226 5.42 -7.17 13.87
C HIS A 226 4.23 -6.28 13.49
N HIS A 227 3.84 -6.34 12.24
CA HIS A 227 2.63 -5.70 11.76
C HIS A 227 1.40 -6.42 12.31
N ILE A 228 0.39 -5.66 12.68
CA ILE A 228 -0.91 -6.17 13.09
C ILE A 228 -1.93 -5.71 12.06
N PRO A 229 -2.42 -6.59 11.18
CA PRO A 229 -3.49 -6.23 10.25
C PRO A 229 -4.73 -5.75 10.98
N MET A 230 -5.40 -4.73 10.46
CA MET A 230 -6.69 -4.26 10.99
C MET A 230 -7.71 -5.40 11.05
N ALA A 231 -7.59 -6.36 10.15
CA ALA A 231 -8.41 -7.56 10.10
C ALA A 231 -8.31 -8.45 11.35
N LYS A 232 -7.22 -8.39 12.11
CA LYS A 232 -7.08 -9.15 13.38
C LYS A 232 -7.83 -8.50 14.54
N VAL A 233 -8.03 -7.21 14.52
CA VAL A 233 -8.76 -6.48 15.57
C VAL A 233 -10.23 -6.27 15.22
N MET A 234 -10.59 -6.43 13.95
CA MET A 234 -11.97 -6.38 13.43
C MET A 234 -12.39 -7.73 12.85
N ASP A 235 -12.24 -8.80 13.61
CA ASP A 235 -12.30 -10.19 13.12
C ASP A 235 -13.55 -10.51 12.28
N CYS A 236 -14.74 -10.16 12.75
CA CYS A 236 -16.01 -10.46 12.08
C CYS A 236 -16.68 -9.25 11.42
N TYR A 237 -16.01 -8.10 11.35
CA TYR A 237 -16.63 -6.90 10.81
C TYR A 237 -16.73 -6.96 9.27
N PRO A 238 -17.97 -7.00 8.71
CA PRO A 238 -18.13 -7.23 7.27
C PRO A 238 -17.71 -6.06 6.40
N LYS A 239 -17.72 -4.83 6.94
CA LYS A 239 -17.42 -3.60 6.19
C LYS A 239 -15.93 -3.25 6.17
N LEU A 240 -15.06 -4.21 6.51
CA LEU A 240 -13.61 -4.05 6.38
C LEU A 240 -13.14 -4.48 4.99
N ILE A 241 -12.33 -3.63 4.37
CA ILE A 241 -11.53 -3.90 3.18
C ILE A 241 -10.06 -3.76 3.57
N THR A 242 -9.24 -4.78 3.33
CA THR A 242 -7.79 -4.72 3.57
C THR A 242 -7.05 -4.66 2.23
N CYS A 243 -6.17 -3.67 2.08
CA CYS A 243 -5.39 -3.44 0.86
C CYS A 243 -3.91 -3.71 1.15
N MET A 244 -3.32 -4.67 0.45
CA MET A 244 -1.89 -5.04 0.55
C MET A 244 -1.28 -5.18 -0.83
N ALA A 245 0.03 -4.97 -0.95
CA ALA A 245 0.71 -5.14 -2.23
C ALA A 245 2.18 -5.53 -2.05
N PRO A 246 2.76 -6.37 -2.91
CA PRO A 246 4.18 -6.68 -2.88
C PRO A 246 5.04 -5.55 -3.46
N THR A 247 4.40 -4.54 -4.03
CA THR A 247 5.05 -3.53 -4.87
C THR A 247 5.99 -2.59 -4.11
N LYS A 248 5.68 -2.28 -2.85
CA LYS A 248 6.57 -1.52 -1.98
C LYS A 248 7.62 -2.41 -1.33
N THR A 249 7.21 -3.56 -0.82
CA THR A 249 8.07 -4.54 -0.16
C THR A 249 9.26 -4.96 -1.03
N PHE A 250 8.99 -5.26 -2.30
CA PHE A 250 9.96 -5.83 -3.24
C PHE A 250 10.42 -4.87 -4.33
N ASN A 251 10.20 -3.57 -4.16
CA ASN A 251 10.63 -2.52 -5.11
C ASN A 251 10.15 -2.75 -6.55
N MET A 252 8.88 -3.11 -6.74
CA MET A 252 8.32 -3.46 -8.04
C MET A 252 7.03 -2.66 -8.36
N ALA A 253 6.97 -1.39 -7.95
CA ALA A 253 5.79 -0.55 -8.13
C ALA A 253 5.33 -0.42 -9.59
N GLY A 254 6.26 -0.41 -10.54
CA GLY A 254 5.98 -0.36 -11.97
C GLY A 254 5.30 -1.61 -12.54
N LEU A 255 5.30 -2.73 -11.81
CA LEU A 255 4.59 -3.96 -12.20
C LEU A 255 3.12 -3.98 -11.77
N ALA A 256 2.65 -2.94 -11.09
CA ALA A 256 1.23 -2.66 -10.89
C ALA A 256 0.40 -3.89 -10.47
N PHE A 257 0.46 -4.29 -9.19
CA PHE A 257 -0.29 -5.41 -8.63
C PHE A 257 -0.63 -5.19 -7.16
N SER A 258 -1.86 -5.46 -6.76
CA SER A 258 -2.28 -5.37 -5.36
C SER A 258 -3.37 -6.39 -5.01
N ASN A 259 -3.44 -6.73 -3.73
CA ASN A 259 -4.39 -7.63 -3.11
C ASN A 259 -5.43 -6.80 -2.35
N ILE A 260 -6.69 -7.00 -2.67
CA ILE A 260 -7.83 -6.32 -2.06
C ILE A 260 -8.71 -7.39 -1.42
N ILE A 261 -8.68 -7.47 -0.12
CA ILE A 261 -9.43 -8.47 0.64
C ILE A 261 -10.75 -7.84 1.09
N ILE A 262 -11.85 -8.26 0.47
CA ILE A 262 -13.19 -7.71 0.69
C ILE A 262 -14.06 -8.76 1.37
N ARG A 263 -14.50 -8.49 2.60
CA ARG A 263 -15.33 -9.43 3.37
C ARG A 263 -16.78 -9.46 2.89
N ASP A 264 -17.36 -8.29 2.61
CA ASP A 264 -18.75 -8.19 2.18
C ASP A 264 -18.94 -8.78 0.77
N PRO A 265 -19.79 -9.79 0.58
CA PRO A 265 -19.96 -10.46 -0.70
C PRO A 265 -20.64 -9.58 -1.77
N ALA A 266 -21.50 -8.65 -1.36
CA ALA A 266 -22.19 -7.77 -2.31
C ALA A 266 -21.23 -6.69 -2.84
N LEU A 267 -20.42 -6.09 -1.96
CA LEU A 267 -19.37 -5.18 -2.37
C LEU A 267 -18.33 -5.89 -3.27
N ARG A 268 -17.93 -7.09 -2.90
CA ARG A 268 -16.98 -7.88 -3.68
C ARG A 268 -17.49 -8.17 -5.10
N ALA A 269 -18.75 -8.54 -5.25
CA ALA A 269 -19.36 -8.75 -6.57
C ALA A 269 -19.32 -7.45 -7.41
N ARG A 270 -19.69 -6.31 -6.82
CA ARG A 270 -19.63 -4.99 -7.49
C ARG A 270 -18.20 -4.61 -7.88
N PHE A 271 -17.25 -4.86 -7.00
CA PHE A 271 -15.82 -4.59 -7.27
C PHE A 271 -15.32 -5.42 -8.44
N GLN A 272 -15.57 -6.73 -8.44
CA GLN A 272 -15.16 -7.65 -9.50
C GLN A 272 -15.86 -7.36 -10.83
N GLU A 273 -17.08 -6.86 -10.83
CA GLU A 273 -17.79 -6.50 -12.06
C GLU A 273 -17.14 -5.29 -12.74
N ARG A 274 -16.75 -4.27 -11.99
CA ARG A 274 -15.99 -3.12 -12.52
C ARG A 274 -14.60 -3.52 -13.00
N ASP A 275 -13.96 -4.44 -12.31
CA ASP A 275 -12.62 -4.94 -12.67
C ASP A 275 -12.62 -5.63 -14.05
N LYS A 276 -13.73 -6.25 -14.45
CA LYS A 276 -13.92 -6.78 -15.80
C LYS A 276 -13.83 -5.72 -16.91
N LEU A 277 -14.13 -4.46 -16.59
CA LEU A 277 -14.06 -3.33 -17.53
C LEU A 277 -12.62 -2.84 -17.73
N PHE A 278 -11.73 -3.03 -16.73
CA PHE A 278 -10.36 -2.51 -16.73
C PHE A 278 -9.33 -3.53 -17.22
N GLY A 279 -9.76 -4.72 -17.53
CA GLY A 279 -8.92 -5.74 -18.14
C GLY A 279 -8.43 -6.80 -17.19
N MET A 280 -7.67 -7.70 -17.78
CA MET A 280 -7.16 -8.88 -17.10
C MET A 280 -5.85 -8.56 -16.39
N VAL A 281 -5.45 -9.45 -15.51
CA VAL A 281 -4.18 -9.36 -14.79
C VAL A 281 -3.01 -9.37 -15.77
N ASN A 282 -2.07 -8.46 -15.61
CA ASN A 282 -0.84 -8.49 -16.39
C ASN A 282 -0.02 -9.74 -16.02
N PRO A 283 0.37 -10.59 -17.00
CA PRO A 283 1.09 -11.82 -16.72
C PRO A 283 2.45 -11.62 -16.04
N MET A 284 3.15 -10.52 -16.33
CA MET A 284 4.43 -10.22 -15.69
C MET A 284 4.21 -9.80 -14.22
N SER A 285 3.17 -9.00 -13.97
CA SER A 285 2.80 -8.58 -12.62
C SER A 285 2.42 -9.77 -11.72
N LEU A 286 1.59 -10.68 -12.22
CA LEU A 286 1.21 -11.90 -11.50
C LEU A 286 2.43 -12.79 -11.23
N THR A 287 3.29 -13.00 -12.24
CA THR A 287 4.51 -13.79 -12.08
C THR A 287 5.45 -13.20 -11.03
N ALA A 288 5.64 -11.88 -11.05
CA ALA A 288 6.47 -11.19 -10.08
C ALA A 288 5.89 -11.27 -8.67
N ALA A 289 4.58 -10.99 -8.52
CA ALA A 289 3.91 -11.05 -7.22
C ALA A 289 3.96 -12.44 -6.59
N GLN A 290 3.75 -13.49 -7.40
CA GLN A 290 3.84 -14.86 -6.96
C GLN A 290 5.27 -15.25 -6.54
N ALA A 291 6.28 -14.84 -7.32
CA ALA A 291 7.68 -15.06 -6.97
C ALA A 291 8.09 -14.31 -5.70
N ALA A 292 7.64 -13.08 -5.56
CA ALA A 292 7.87 -12.24 -4.37
C ALA A 292 7.42 -12.94 -3.09
N TYR A 293 6.14 -13.31 -3.03
CA TYR A 293 5.58 -13.95 -1.83
C TYR A 293 6.06 -15.39 -1.61
N SER A 294 6.40 -16.15 -2.67
CA SER A 294 6.83 -17.54 -2.52
C SER A 294 8.32 -17.71 -2.24
N ARG A 295 9.17 -16.78 -2.72
CA ARG A 295 10.62 -16.95 -2.72
C ARG A 295 11.40 -15.72 -2.26
N GLY A 296 10.75 -14.55 -2.13
CA GLY A 296 11.39 -13.28 -1.78
C GLY A 296 11.70 -13.11 -0.29
N GLY A 297 11.29 -14.04 0.59
CA GLY A 297 11.39 -13.87 2.03
C GLY A 297 12.82 -13.62 2.54
N ALA A 298 13.81 -14.35 2.02
CA ALA A 298 15.21 -14.15 2.43
C ALA A 298 15.76 -12.76 2.02
N TRP A 299 15.39 -12.29 0.84
CA TRP A 299 15.74 -10.94 0.38
C TRP A 299 15.06 -9.87 1.26
N HIS A 300 13.79 -10.06 1.58
CA HIS A 300 13.03 -9.15 2.44
C HIS A 300 13.65 -9.03 3.84
N GLU A 301 14.03 -10.14 4.47
CA GLU A 301 14.69 -10.10 5.78
C GLU A 301 16.05 -9.39 5.72
N ALA A 302 16.86 -9.64 4.69
CA ALA A 302 18.12 -8.94 4.47
C ALA A 302 17.92 -7.43 4.22
N LEU A 303 16.89 -7.05 3.46
CA LEU A 303 16.51 -5.66 3.25
C LEU A 303 16.16 -4.95 4.57
N LYS A 304 15.36 -5.58 5.43
CA LYS A 304 14.99 -4.98 6.72
C LYS A 304 16.21 -4.71 7.59
N GLN A 305 17.15 -5.64 7.63
CA GLN A 305 18.41 -5.47 8.37
C GLN A 305 19.21 -4.29 7.81
N TYR A 306 19.40 -4.22 6.50
CA TYR A 306 20.09 -3.12 5.83
C TYR A 306 19.42 -1.76 6.07
N LEU A 307 18.09 -1.70 6.02
CA LEU A 307 17.33 -0.49 6.34
C LEU A 307 17.50 -0.09 7.82
N ASP A 308 17.56 -1.03 8.75
CA ASP A 308 17.80 -0.74 10.16
C ASP A 308 19.19 -0.15 10.40
N GLU A 309 20.19 -0.64 9.68
CA GLU A 309 21.56 -0.06 9.70
C GLU A 309 21.55 1.38 9.15
N ASN A 310 20.84 1.63 8.04
CA ASN A 310 20.68 2.97 7.49
C ASN A 310 19.98 3.92 8.46
N PHE A 311 18.91 3.47 9.14
CA PHE A 311 18.26 4.26 10.20
C PHE A 311 19.20 4.58 11.34
N ALA A 312 20.00 3.62 11.78
CA ALA A 312 21.01 3.84 12.84
C ALA A 312 22.07 4.88 12.40
N PHE A 313 22.53 4.78 11.15
CA PHE A 313 23.47 5.74 10.57
C PHE A 313 22.90 7.16 10.55
N VAL A 314 21.72 7.34 9.97
CA VAL A 314 21.06 8.68 9.88
C VAL A 314 20.79 9.27 11.27
N LYS A 315 20.44 8.43 12.24
CA LYS A 315 20.20 8.90 13.62
C LYS A 315 21.46 9.34 14.34
N ALA A 316 22.61 8.75 13.98
CA ALA A 316 23.90 9.08 14.59
C ALA A 316 24.55 10.31 13.94
N PHE A 317 24.19 10.64 12.69
CA PHE A 317 24.63 11.82 11.94
C PHE A 317 23.92 13.09 12.43
#